data_3827e81edc780f8646faac9338873e4b
#
_entry.id   3827e81edc780f8646faac9338873e4b
#
_cell.length_a   1.000
_cell.length_b   1.000
_cell.length_c   1.000
_cell.angle_alpha   90.00
_cell.angle_beta   90.00
_cell.angle_gamma   90.00
#
_symmetry.space_group_name_H-M   'P 1'
#
loop_
_entity.id
_entity.type
_entity.pdbx_description
1 polymer ?
#
loop_
_entity_poly.entity_id
_entity_poly.type
_entity_poly.pdbx_seq_one_letter_code
_entity_poly.pdbx_strand_id
1 'polypeptide(L)'
;MGRYISFLLPVVIMTKPVLYDFFATWCGPCRIQSPIVHDLAKKLGDKVDVRMVDVDEHGDLANKYSISVVPTLVIEKDGKVIQRLEGVTDGATLESLLLALI
;
A
#
# COMPACT_ATOMS: atom_id res chain seq x y z
N MET A 1 -3.62 -26.22 31.59
CA MET A 1 -3.01 -26.78 30.42
C MET A 1 -2.23 -25.75 29.64
N GLY A 2 -1.00 -25.52 30.04
CA GLY A 2 -0.14 -24.52 29.43
C GLY A 2 0.13 -24.77 27.94
N ARG A 3 0.09 -26.03 27.50
CA ARG A 3 0.36 -26.37 26.12
C ARG A 3 -0.64 -25.79 25.12
N TYR A 4 -1.86 -25.51 25.56
CA TYR A 4 -2.84 -24.87 24.68
C TYR A 4 -2.46 -23.45 24.36
N ILE A 5 -1.93 -22.78 25.36
CA ILE A 5 -1.42 -21.43 25.18
C ILE A 5 -0.25 -21.46 24.19
N SER A 6 0.60 -22.48 24.26
CA SER A 6 1.71 -22.65 23.35
C SER A 6 1.27 -22.78 21.89
N PHE A 7 0.13 -23.40 21.64
CA PHE A 7 -0.40 -23.50 20.28
C PHE A 7 -0.88 -22.15 19.75
N LEU A 8 -1.41 -21.32 20.62
CA LEU A 8 -1.92 -20.03 20.21
C LEU A 8 -0.80 -19.03 19.99
N LEU A 9 0.24 -19.07 20.82
CA LEU A 9 1.35 -18.13 20.74
C LEU A 9 2.13 -18.18 19.42
N PRO A 10 2.41 -19.37 18.87
CA PRO A 10 3.15 -19.44 17.60
C PRO A 10 2.37 -18.94 16.39
N VAL A 11 1.07 -18.81 16.53
CA VAL A 11 0.23 -18.32 15.44
C VAL A 11 0.30 -16.80 15.41
N VAL A 12 1.46 -16.29 15.14
CA VAL A 12 1.66 -14.86 14.90
C VAL A 12 1.67 -14.68 13.40
N ILE A 13 0.62 -14.04 12.91
CA ILE A 13 0.53 -13.73 11.51
C ILE A 13 1.39 -12.51 11.24
N MET A 14 2.47 -12.73 10.50
CA MET A 14 3.34 -11.66 10.04
C MET A 14 2.73 -11.09 8.77
N THR A 15 1.99 -10.01 8.91
CA THR A 15 1.37 -9.38 7.76
C THR A 15 2.32 -8.37 7.12
N LYS A 16 2.24 -8.27 5.81
CA LYS A 16 2.98 -7.27 5.06
C LYS A 16 2.20 -5.97 5.03
N PRO A 17 2.87 -4.83 5.01
CA PRO A 17 2.18 -3.60 4.64
C PRO A 17 1.74 -3.68 3.18
N VAL A 18 0.61 -3.05 2.89
CA VAL A 18 0.06 -2.95 1.54
C VAL A 18 0.16 -1.51 1.09
N LEU A 19 0.70 -1.31 -0.10
CA LEU A 19 0.74 0.00 -0.74
C LEU A 19 -0.20 -0.02 -1.94
N TYR A 20 -1.28 0.76 -1.86
CA TYR A 20 -2.16 1.00 -2.98
C TYR A 20 -1.71 2.25 -3.71
N ASP A 21 -1.62 2.17 -5.02
CA ASP A 21 -1.46 3.33 -5.89
C ASP A 21 -2.73 3.48 -6.71
N PHE A 22 -3.58 4.41 -6.31
CA PHE A 22 -4.81 4.74 -7.04
C PHE A 22 -4.47 5.73 -8.15
N PHE A 23 -4.70 5.33 -9.38
CA PHE A 23 -4.32 6.11 -10.56
C PHE A 23 -5.43 6.11 -11.60
N ALA A 24 -5.26 6.93 -12.62
CA ALA A 24 -6.08 6.91 -13.82
C ALA A 24 -5.17 7.04 -15.05
N THR A 25 -5.61 6.46 -16.17
CA THR A 25 -4.80 6.46 -17.39
C THR A 25 -4.66 7.86 -18.00
N TRP A 26 -5.62 8.74 -17.74
CA TRP A 26 -5.62 10.13 -18.22
C TRP A 26 -4.86 11.10 -17.30
N CYS A 27 -4.33 10.61 -16.21
CA CYS A 27 -3.72 11.45 -15.16
C CYS A 27 -2.23 11.66 -15.42
N GLY A 28 -1.82 12.89 -15.69
CA GLY A 28 -0.42 13.25 -15.92
C GLY A 28 0.48 12.95 -14.73
N PRO A 29 0.17 13.45 -13.52
CA PRO A 29 0.98 13.17 -12.33
C PRO A 29 1.10 11.68 -12.00
N CYS A 30 0.10 10.88 -12.35
CA CYS A 30 0.15 9.43 -12.15
C CYS A 30 1.29 8.79 -12.96
N ARG A 31 1.63 9.37 -14.11
CA ARG A 31 2.73 8.88 -14.94
C ARG A 31 4.09 9.11 -14.31
N ILE A 32 4.17 10.06 -13.39
CA ILE A 32 5.37 10.29 -12.58
C ILE A 32 5.39 9.32 -11.41
N GLN A 33 4.24 9.12 -10.75
CA GLN A 33 4.14 8.28 -9.57
C GLN A 33 4.35 6.80 -9.87
N SER A 34 3.79 6.29 -10.96
CA SER A 34 3.83 4.86 -11.25
C SER A 34 5.23 4.27 -11.35
N PRO A 35 6.20 4.88 -12.07
CA PRO A 35 7.57 4.36 -12.09
C PRO A 35 8.21 4.32 -10.71
N ILE A 36 7.95 5.33 -9.88
CA ILE A 36 8.47 5.40 -8.51
C ILE A 36 7.97 4.20 -7.70
N VAL A 37 6.68 3.91 -7.79
CA VAL A 37 6.07 2.78 -7.08
C VAL A 37 6.60 1.44 -7.62
N HIS A 38 6.74 1.31 -8.93
CA HIS A 38 7.28 0.09 -9.53
C HIS A 38 8.73 -0.17 -9.10
N ASP A 39 9.56 0.87 -9.06
CA ASP A 39 10.94 0.73 -8.60
C ASP A 39 11.00 0.32 -7.13
N LEU A 40 10.14 0.90 -6.32
CA LEU A 40 10.04 0.57 -4.91
C LEU A 40 9.58 -0.86 -4.69
N ALA A 41 8.62 -1.33 -5.50
CA ALA A 41 8.15 -2.71 -5.46
C ALA A 41 9.29 -3.69 -5.74
N LYS A 42 10.13 -3.39 -6.72
CA LYS A 42 11.30 -4.21 -7.02
C LYS A 42 12.31 -4.21 -5.87
N LYS A 43 12.55 -3.04 -5.29
CA LYS A 43 13.52 -2.88 -4.21
C LYS A 43 13.10 -3.61 -2.94
N LEU A 44 11.83 -3.50 -2.55
CA LEU A 44 11.34 -4.08 -1.31
C LEU A 44 10.87 -5.52 -1.47
N GLY A 45 10.60 -5.96 -2.70
CA GLY A 45 10.26 -7.34 -3.01
C GLY A 45 9.06 -7.85 -2.22
N ASP A 46 9.21 -9.00 -1.61
CA ASP A 46 8.12 -9.66 -0.89
C ASP A 46 7.83 -9.07 0.49
N LYS A 47 8.53 -8.02 0.88
CA LYS A 47 8.29 -7.34 2.17
C LYS A 47 7.08 -6.44 2.13
N VAL A 48 6.61 -6.06 0.95
CA VAL A 48 5.49 -5.15 0.74
C VAL A 48 4.60 -5.71 -0.36
N ASP A 49 3.29 -5.59 -0.17
CA ASP A 49 2.30 -5.93 -1.19
C ASP A 49 1.90 -4.64 -1.90
N VAL A 50 2.33 -4.49 -3.15
CA VAL A 50 2.04 -3.29 -3.95
C VAL A 50 0.89 -3.57 -4.89
N ARG A 51 -0.13 -2.74 -4.86
CA ARG A 51 -1.33 -2.87 -5.68
C ARG A 51 -1.59 -1.59 -6.46
N MET A 52 -1.57 -1.72 -7.78
CA MET A 52 -1.91 -0.63 -8.69
C MET A 52 -3.42 -0.71 -8.97
N VAL A 53 -4.16 0.35 -8.70
CA VAL A 53 -5.61 0.36 -8.85
C VAL A 53 -6.03 1.50 -9.76
N ASP A 54 -6.55 1.14 -10.94
CA ASP A 54 -7.17 2.09 -11.85
C ASP A 54 -8.56 2.45 -11.32
N VAL A 55 -8.76 3.73 -10.97
CA VAL A 55 -10.01 4.18 -10.35
C VAL A 55 -11.21 4.08 -11.30
N ASP A 56 -10.97 4.12 -12.60
CA ASP A 56 -12.04 3.99 -13.59
C ASP A 56 -12.50 2.55 -13.76
N GLU A 57 -11.58 1.59 -13.58
CA GLU A 57 -11.91 0.17 -13.65
C GLU A 57 -12.41 -0.39 -12.32
N HIS A 58 -11.94 0.17 -11.21
CA HIS A 58 -12.24 -0.29 -9.86
C HIS A 58 -12.89 0.81 -9.02
N GLY A 59 -14.04 1.29 -9.48
CA GLY A 59 -14.78 2.32 -8.78
C GLY A 59 -15.21 1.92 -7.38
N ASP A 60 -15.45 0.63 -7.15
CA ASP A 60 -15.78 0.09 -5.85
C ASP A 60 -14.65 0.29 -4.83
N LEU A 61 -13.42 0.00 -5.22
CA LEU A 61 -12.25 0.23 -4.37
C LEU A 61 -11.99 1.73 -4.17
N ALA A 62 -12.13 2.53 -5.24
CA ALA A 62 -11.97 3.97 -5.13
C ALA A 62 -12.96 4.55 -4.13
N ASN A 63 -14.21 4.07 -4.15
CA ASN A 63 -15.22 4.49 -3.20
C ASN A 63 -14.92 4.02 -1.78
N LYS A 64 -14.49 2.77 -1.65
CA LYS A 64 -14.14 2.20 -0.34
C LYS A 64 -13.08 3.03 0.37
N TYR A 65 -12.09 3.50 -0.36
CA TYR A 65 -11.00 4.31 0.18
C TYR A 65 -11.25 5.81 0.05
N SER A 66 -12.43 6.21 -0.39
CA SER A 66 -12.83 7.62 -0.55
C SER A 66 -11.82 8.41 -1.39
N ILE A 67 -11.42 7.83 -2.52
CA ILE A 67 -10.46 8.47 -3.42
C ILE A 67 -11.15 9.60 -4.17
N SER A 68 -10.66 10.83 -4.00
CA SER A 68 -11.20 12.02 -4.66
C SER A 68 -10.24 12.64 -5.65
N VAL A 69 -8.95 12.34 -5.54
CA VAL A 69 -7.90 12.82 -6.44
C VAL A 69 -6.96 11.67 -6.82
N VAL A 70 -6.30 11.80 -7.95
CA VAL A 70 -5.26 10.86 -8.38
C VAL A 70 -3.98 11.63 -8.72
N PRO A 71 -2.80 11.06 -8.42
CA PRO A 71 -2.61 9.83 -7.68
C PRO A 71 -2.91 10.00 -6.19
N THR A 72 -3.44 8.96 -5.58
CA THR A 72 -3.53 8.85 -4.12
C THR A 72 -2.90 7.53 -3.71
N LEU A 73 -1.97 7.59 -2.78
CA LEU A 73 -1.33 6.41 -2.23
C LEU A 73 -1.93 6.12 -0.87
N VAL A 74 -2.24 4.85 -0.62
CA VAL A 74 -2.76 4.40 0.67
C VAL A 74 -1.88 3.27 1.17
N ILE A 75 -1.39 3.42 2.39
CA ILE A 75 -0.61 2.37 3.05
C ILE A 75 -1.47 1.75 4.13
N GLU A 76 -1.64 0.43 4.08
CA GLU A 76 -2.36 -0.34 5.07
C GLU A 76 -1.45 -1.32 5.77
N LYS A 77 -1.75 -1.57 7.03
CA LYS A 77 -1.14 -2.65 7.81
C LYS A 77 -2.22 -3.28 8.67
N ASP A 78 -2.32 -4.61 8.62
CA ASP A 78 -3.31 -5.37 9.39
C ASP A 78 -4.75 -4.89 9.15
N GLY A 79 -5.06 -4.53 7.91
CA GLY A 79 -6.38 -4.07 7.51
C GLY A 79 -6.71 -2.63 7.90
N LYS A 80 -5.75 -1.89 8.44
CA LYS A 80 -5.95 -0.50 8.85
C LYS A 80 -5.15 0.44 7.98
N VAL A 81 -5.77 1.54 7.57
CA VAL A 81 -5.07 2.61 6.86
C VAL A 81 -4.14 3.31 7.83
N ILE A 82 -2.84 3.24 7.52
CA ILE A 82 -1.79 3.87 8.31
C ILE A 82 -1.47 5.26 7.76
N GLN A 83 -1.46 5.39 6.44
CA GLN A 83 -1.07 6.62 5.78
C GLN A 83 -1.85 6.79 4.49
N ARG A 84 -2.20 8.03 4.20
CA ARG A 84 -2.87 8.45 2.98
C ARG A 84 -2.12 9.66 2.42
N LEU A 85 -1.70 9.56 1.17
CA LEU A 85 -0.87 10.59 0.54
C LEU A 85 -1.51 10.98 -0.80
N GLU A 86 -1.97 12.21 -0.90
CA GLU A 86 -2.57 12.75 -2.12
C GLU A 86 -1.51 13.50 -2.92
N GLY A 87 -1.52 13.30 -4.23
CA GLY A 87 -0.50 13.84 -5.12
C GLY A 87 0.74 12.96 -5.17
N VAL A 88 1.76 13.42 -5.89
CA VAL A 88 3.00 12.65 -6.09
C VAL A 88 3.83 12.64 -4.82
N THR A 89 4.24 11.44 -4.40
CA THR A 89 5.13 11.23 -3.27
C THR A 89 6.41 10.57 -3.77
N ASP A 90 7.55 11.06 -3.33
CA ASP A 90 8.84 10.54 -3.76
C ASP A 90 9.13 9.15 -3.18
N GLY A 91 10.05 8.44 -3.84
CA GLY A 91 10.38 7.07 -3.45
C GLY A 91 11.02 6.96 -2.08
N ALA A 92 11.85 7.92 -1.69
CA ALA A 92 12.52 7.90 -0.39
C ALA A 92 11.52 8.04 0.75
N THR A 93 10.54 8.92 0.59
CA THR A 93 9.46 9.09 1.57
C THR A 93 8.63 7.82 1.70
N LEU A 94 8.23 7.22 0.58
CA LEU A 94 7.46 5.98 0.58
C LEU A 94 8.25 4.83 1.19
N GLU A 95 9.50 4.71 0.84
CA GLU A 95 10.36 3.66 1.38
C GLU A 95 10.46 3.78 2.90
N SER A 96 10.69 4.98 3.40
CA SER A 96 10.80 5.24 4.82
C SER A 96 9.52 4.87 5.57
N LEU A 97 8.35 5.24 5.01
CA LEU A 97 7.06 4.91 5.61
C LEU A 97 6.82 3.40 5.63
N LEU A 98 7.15 2.70 4.55
CA LEU A 98 6.95 1.26 4.45
C LEU A 98 7.92 0.48 5.33
N LEU A 99 9.19 0.88 5.38
CA LEU A 99 10.18 0.20 6.21
C LEU A 99 9.82 0.26 7.69
N ALA A 100 9.16 1.32 8.13
CA ALA A 100 8.70 1.44 9.50
C ALA A 100 7.62 0.42 9.87
N LEU A 101 7.01 -0.23 8.88
CA LEU A 101 5.92 -1.18 9.07
C LEU A 101 6.33 -2.64 8.84
N ILE A 102 7.56 -2.87 8.44
CA ILE A 102 8.08 -4.21 8.17
C ILE A 102 8.62 -4.86 9.43
#